data_676ebde59a8d90ad7e4ed74d631bdd14
#
_entry.id   676ebde59a8d90ad7e4ed74d631bdd14
#
_cell.length_a   1.000
_cell.length_b   1.000
_cell.length_c   1.000
_cell.angle_alpha   90.00
_cell.angle_beta   90.00
_cell.angle_gamma   90.00
#
_symmetry.space_group_name_H-M   'P 1'
#
loop_
_entity.id
_entity.type
_entity.pdbx_description
1 polymer ?
#
loop_
_entity_poly.entity_id
_entity_poly.type
_entity_poly.pdbx_seq_one_letter_code
_entity_poly.pdbx_strand_id
1 'polypeptide(L)'
;MEKQSNSGSVSGLQLECGLEFHKSIDYDRKAMRRALNKGAAEIRKAARRLVSRRAISAAGEYPGLQTGTLRKAIGVVSRGSKGGWVKVGVRKIAGMDMFYPAPLFYGSRKNSLAARKNYMVDALEEKREPIRGYIRSELANALVPR
;
A
#
# COMPACT_ATOMS: atom_id res chain seq x y z
N MET A 1 27.27 -24.81 -22.97
CA MET A 1 27.95 -24.57 -21.68
C MET A 1 26.89 -24.32 -20.60
N GLU A 2 26.48 -25.42 -19.96
CA GLU A 2 25.48 -25.37 -18.89
C GLU A 2 26.13 -24.88 -17.60
N LYS A 3 25.63 -23.81 -17.01
CA LYS A 3 25.96 -23.44 -15.63
C LYS A 3 24.96 -24.10 -14.70
N GLN A 4 25.36 -25.19 -14.08
CA GLN A 4 24.68 -25.73 -12.92
C GLN A 4 24.85 -24.77 -11.74
N SER A 5 23.77 -24.24 -11.26
CA SER A 5 23.73 -23.52 -9.99
C SER A 5 23.47 -24.51 -8.86
N ASN A 6 24.43 -24.60 -7.97
CA ASN A 6 24.41 -25.45 -6.80
C ASN A 6 23.46 -24.92 -5.76
N SER A 7 22.30 -25.57 -5.54
CA SER A 7 21.33 -25.20 -4.52
C SER A 7 21.65 -25.89 -3.22
N GLY A 8 22.13 -25.13 -2.23
CA GLY A 8 22.24 -25.58 -0.85
C GLY A 8 20.84 -25.73 -0.25
N SER A 9 20.52 -26.92 0.25
CA SER A 9 19.24 -27.23 0.89
C SER A 9 19.11 -26.51 2.22
N VAL A 10 18.19 -25.57 2.28
CA VAL A 10 17.60 -25.08 3.53
C VAL A 10 16.16 -25.57 3.54
N SER A 11 15.76 -26.28 4.60
CA SER A 11 14.42 -26.82 4.80
C SER A 11 13.42 -25.67 4.97
N GLY A 12 12.85 -25.21 3.87
CA GLY A 12 11.80 -24.24 3.76
C GLY A 12 11.30 -24.26 2.32
N LEU A 13 10.02 -24.18 2.12
CA LEU A 13 9.40 -24.14 0.81
C LEU A 13 9.89 -22.88 0.06
N GLN A 14 10.90 -23.04 -0.77
CA GLN A 14 11.43 -21.97 -1.61
C GLN A 14 10.74 -22.06 -2.96
N LEU A 15 9.78 -21.18 -3.20
CA LEU A 15 9.15 -21.03 -4.50
C LEU A 15 9.99 -20.06 -5.32
N GLU A 16 10.93 -20.55 -6.11
CA GLU A 16 11.59 -19.74 -7.15
C GLU A 16 10.67 -19.66 -8.37
N CYS A 17 9.98 -18.55 -8.52
CA CYS A 17 9.34 -18.17 -9.77
C CYS A 17 10.37 -17.48 -10.65
N GLY A 18 11.01 -18.20 -11.53
CA GLY A 18 11.78 -17.63 -12.63
C GLY A 18 10.84 -17.05 -13.67
N LEU A 19 10.60 -15.76 -13.63
CA LEU A 19 9.95 -15.02 -14.72
C LEU A 19 11.03 -14.69 -15.76
N GLU A 20 11.16 -15.50 -16.80
CA GLU A 20 11.88 -15.11 -18.01
C GLU A 20 11.02 -14.07 -18.74
N PHE A 21 11.47 -12.82 -18.72
CA PHE A 21 10.86 -11.77 -19.51
C PHE A 21 11.21 -11.96 -20.98
N HIS A 22 10.32 -12.57 -21.74
CA HIS A 22 10.38 -12.50 -23.18
C HIS A 22 10.21 -11.04 -23.61
N LYS A 23 11.22 -10.47 -24.27
CA LYS A 23 11.23 -9.11 -24.81
C LYS A 23 10.09 -8.81 -25.81
N SER A 24 9.34 -9.84 -26.22
CA SER A 24 8.27 -9.78 -27.20
C SER A 24 6.86 -9.51 -26.64
N ILE A 25 6.68 -9.51 -25.32
CA ILE A 25 5.38 -9.20 -24.74
C ILE A 25 5.31 -7.70 -24.49
N ASP A 26 4.75 -6.98 -25.43
CA ASP A 26 4.41 -5.58 -25.24
C ASP A 26 3.10 -5.48 -24.43
N TYR A 27 3.06 -4.61 -23.44
CA TYR A 27 1.88 -4.39 -22.63
C TYR A 27 1.59 -2.89 -22.46
N ASP A 28 0.33 -2.55 -22.34
CA ASP A 28 -0.10 -1.17 -22.11
C ASP A 28 0.25 -0.68 -20.71
N ARG A 29 1.45 -0.09 -20.57
CA ARG A 29 1.93 0.51 -19.32
C ARG A 29 1.00 1.58 -18.76
N LYS A 30 0.28 2.30 -19.65
CA LYS A 30 -0.66 3.35 -19.22
C LYS A 30 -1.90 2.74 -18.59
N ALA A 31 -2.44 1.64 -19.17
CA ALA A 31 -3.56 0.90 -18.62
C ALA A 31 -3.20 0.32 -17.23
N MET A 32 -2.05 -0.31 -17.11
CA MET A 32 -1.56 -0.83 -15.84
C MET A 32 -1.40 0.25 -14.78
N ARG A 33 -0.82 1.38 -15.13
CA ARG A 33 -0.66 2.50 -14.20
C ARG A 33 -2.01 3.07 -13.75
N ARG A 34 -3.00 3.14 -14.65
CA ARG A 34 -4.37 3.55 -14.30
C ARG A 34 -5.00 2.56 -13.31
N ALA A 35 -4.86 1.25 -13.56
CA ALA A 35 -5.37 0.20 -12.69
C ALA A 35 -4.78 0.29 -11.27
N LEU A 36 -3.46 0.39 -11.15
CA LEU A 36 -2.77 0.54 -9.88
C LEU A 36 -3.20 1.81 -9.13
N ASN A 37 -3.29 2.94 -9.82
CA ASN A 37 -3.72 4.20 -9.21
C ASN A 37 -5.18 4.15 -8.74
N LYS A 38 -6.06 3.50 -9.49
CA LYS A 38 -7.47 3.29 -9.09
C LYS A 38 -7.56 2.43 -7.83
N GLY A 39 -6.84 1.30 -7.80
CA GLY A 39 -6.76 0.46 -6.60
C GLY A 39 -6.23 1.21 -5.38
N ALA A 40 -5.15 1.98 -5.55
CA ALA A 40 -4.58 2.80 -4.49
C ALA A 40 -5.54 3.90 -4.00
N ALA A 41 -6.34 4.48 -4.89
CA ALA A 41 -7.35 5.46 -4.52
C ALA A 41 -8.45 4.86 -3.64
N GLU A 42 -8.88 3.62 -3.90
CA GLU A 42 -9.85 2.91 -3.08
C GLU A 42 -9.29 2.60 -1.67
N ILE A 43 -8.04 2.12 -1.57
CA ILE A 43 -7.37 1.93 -0.27
C ILE A 43 -7.27 3.25 0.49
N ARG A 44 -6.86 4.34 -0.16
CA ARG A 44 -6.79 5.67 0.44
C ARG A 44 -8.15 6.12 0.98
N LYS A 45 -9.23 5.91 0.22
CA LYS A 45 -10.60 6.25 0.62
C LYS A 45 -11.02 5.45 1.85
N ALA A 46 -10.78 4.15 1.87
CA ALA A 46 -11.05 3.28 3.00
C ALA A 46 -10.24 3.68 4.25
N ALA A 47 -8.94 3.91 4.12
CA ALA A 47 -8.09 4.36 5.21
C ALA A 47 -8.55 5.70 5.81
N ARG A 48 -8.92 6.65 4.97
CA ARG A 48 -9.48 7.94 5.42
C ARG A 48 -10.83 7.81 6.14
N ARG A 49 -11.63 6.81 5.76
CA ARG A 49 -12.90 6.51 6.42
C ARG A 49 -12.69 5.92 7.82
N LEU A 50 -11.67 5.05 7.96
CA LEU A 50 -11.35 4.40 9.23
C LEU A 50 -10.76 5.37 10.27
N VAL A 51 -10.14 6.49 9.85
CA VAL A 51 -9.78 7.54 10.81
C VAL A 51 -11.05 8.08 11.47
N SER A 52 -11.15 7.89 12.80
CA SER A 52 -12.34 8.23 13.58
C SER A 52 -12.74 9.69 13.39
N ARG A 53 -14.04 9.96 13.40
CA ARG A 53 -14.57 11.34 13.41
C ARG A 53 -14.50 11.98 14.80
N ARG A 54 -14.27 11.20 15.85
CA ARG A 54 -14.11 11.70 17.21
C ARG A 54 -12.76 12.43 17.34
N ALA A 55 -12.73 13.51 18.10
CA ALA A 55 -11.51 14.28 18.35
C ALA A 55 -10.45 13.46 19.12
N ILE A 56 -10.88 12.67 20.08
CA ILE A 56 -10.02 11.82 20.93
C ILE A 56 -10.48 10.38 20.75
N SER A 57 -9.53 9.47 20.57
CA SER A 57 -9.74 8.03 20.53
C SER A 57 -9.06 7.36 21.71
N ALA A 58 -9.60 6.23 22.18
CA ALA A 58 -9.00 5.41 23.21
C ALA A 58 -7.86 4.53 22.66
N ALA A 59 -7.12 3.89 23.55
CA ALA A 59 -6.12 2.89 23.18
C ALA A 59 -6.80 1.74 22.41
N GLY A 60 -6.14 1.27 21.35
CA GLY A 60 -6.68 0.20 20.51
C GLY A 60 -7.81 0.59 19.56
N GLU A 61 -8.32 1.83 19.62
CA GLU A 61 -9.26 2.37 18.64
C GLU A 61 -8.50 3.01 17.45
N TYR A 62 -9.22 3.31 16.37
CA TYR A 62 -8.65 4.08 15.26
C TYR A 62 -8.28 5.50 15.71
N PRO A 63 -7.22 6.10 15.14
CA PRO A 63 -6.82 7.47 15.47
C PRO A 63 -7.96 8.46 15.32
N GLY A 64 -8.04 9.41 16.26
CA GLY A 64 -9.04 10.48 16.24
C GLY A 64 -8.73 11.60 15.23
N LEU A 65 -9.77 12.37 14.90
CA LEU A 65 -9.70 13.49 13.96
C LEU A 65 -9.67 14.82 14.73
N GLN A 66 -8.54 15.20 15.34
CA GLN A 66 -8.43 16.49 16.02
C GLN A 66 -8.43 17.67 15.02
N THR A 67 -7.40 17.73 14.18
CA THR A 67 -7.23 18.82 13.20
C THR A 67 -7.53 18.39 11.77
N GLY A 68 -7.80 17.12 11.55
CA GLY A 68 -7.95 16.55 10.22
C GLY A 68 -6.63 16.38 9.44
N THR A 69 -5.51 16.79 10.00
CA THR A 69 -4.20 16.74 9.36
C THR A 69 -3.80 15.31 8.99
N LEU A 70 -3.97 14.34 9.90
CA LEU A 70 -3.70 12.93 9.62
C LEU A 70 -4.51 12.42 8.41
N ARG A 71 -5.80 12.69 8.39
CA ARG A 71 -6.69 12.26 7.29
C ARG A 71 -6.29 12.88 5.95
N LYS A 72 -5.92 14.16 5.95
CA LYS A 72 -5.42 14.87 4.76
C LYS A 72 -4.07 14.31 4.30
N ALA A 73 -3.22 13.93 5.24
CA ALA A 73 -1.89 13.40 4.98
C ALA A 73 -1.87 12.01 4.35
N ILE A 74 -2.95 11.21 4.48
CA ILE A 74 -3.08 9.93 3.80
C ILE A 74 -3.18 10.18 2.28
N GLY A 75 -2.18 9.74 1.54
CA GLY A 75 -2.07 10.01 0.11
C GLY A 75 -1.58 8.80 -0.68
N VAL A 76 -1.62 8.95 -2.00
CA VAL A 76 -1.07 7.99 -2.96
C VAL A 76 0.26 8.53 -3.47
N VAL A 77 1.28 7.69 -3.52
CA VAL A 77 2.60 8.00 -4.04
C VAL A 77 2.94 7.04 -5.17
N SER A 78 3.10 7.57 -6.36
CA SER A 78 3.52 6.81 -7.55
C SER A 78 4.74 7.44 -8.23
N ARG A 79 5.22 8.58 -7.71
CA ARG A 79 6.37 9.28 -8.27
C ARG A 79 7.63 8.43 -8.14
N GLY A 80 8.40 8.30 -9.22
CA GLY A 80 9.62 7.49 -9.26
C GLY A 80 9.40 6.00 -9.49
N SER A 81 8.15 5.52 -9.58
CA SER A 81 7.86 4.09 -9.76
C SER A 81 8.10 3.57 -11.19
N LYS A 82 8.28 4.46 -12.16
CA LYS A 82 8.30 4.12 -13.60
C LYS A 82 7.11 3.25 -14.04
N GLY A 83 6.01 3.27 -13.27
CA GLY A 83 4.80 2.49 -13.52
C GLY A 83 4.74 1.12 -12.84
N GLY A 84 5.79 0.70 -12.12
CA GLY A 84 5.87 -0.64 -11.53
C GLY A 84 5.24 -0.78 -10.16
N TRP A 85 4.97 0.30 -9.43
CA TRP A 85 4.33 0.25 -8.12
C TRP A 85 3.57 1.54 -7.78
N VAL A 86 2.66 1.42 -6.82
CA VAL A 86 1.96 2.56 -6.20
C VAL A 86 1.89 2.30 -4.69
N LYS A 87 2.22 3.30 -3.90
CA LYS A 87 2.15 3.24 -2.43
C LYS A 87 1.00 4.10 -1.92
N VAL A 88 0.31 3.61 -0.90
CA VAL A 88 -0.63 4.39 -0.09
C VAL A 88 -0.02 4.56 1.29
N GLY A 89 0.04 5.78 1.79
CA GLY A 89 0.67 6.04 3.07
C GLY A 89 0.45 7.45 3.55
N VAL A 90 0.95 7.73 4.75
CA VAL A 90 0.90 9.05 5.33
C VAL A 90 2.15 9.84 4.92
N ARG A 91 1.95 11.05 4.43
CA ARG A 91 3.03 11.97 4.04
C ARG A 91 3.05 13.16 5.00
N LYS A 92 4.24 13.71 5.24
CA LYS A 92 4.33 15.00 5.93
C LYS A 92 3.71 16.09 5.05
N ILE A 93 2.79 16.84 5.60
CA ILE A 93 2.10 17.96 4.92
C ILE A 93 2.23 19.24 5.74
N ALA A 94 1.92 20.38 5.13
CA ALA A 94 1.86 21.66 5.85
C ALA A 94 0.89 21.57 7.04
N GLY A 95 1.25 22.14 8.17
CA GLY A 95 0.50 22.02 9.42
C GLY A 95 0.78 20.74 10.24
N MET A 96 1.77 19.97 9.84
CA MET A 96 2.28 18.82 10.59
C MET A 96 3.71 19.14 11.07
N ASP A 97 3.84 19.74 12.24
CA ASP A 97 5.14 20.14 12.80
C ASP A 97 6.04 18.94 13.05
N MET A 98 5.48 17.86 13.57
CA MET A 98 6.13 16.59 13.80
C MET A 98 5.44 15.48 13.01
N PHE A 99 6.21 14.50 12.49
CA PHE A 99 5.64 13.31 11.87
C PHE A 99 5.14 12.34 12.96
N TYR A 100 3.92 12.54 13.43
CA TYR A 100 3.29 11.79 14.52
C TYR A 100 2.57 10.46 14.14
N PRO A 101 2.39 10.08 12.87
CA PRO A 101 1.72 8.82 12.54
C PRO A 101 2.43 7.58 13.10
N ALA A 102 3.76 7.57 13.16
CA ALA A 102 4.52 6.45 13.72
C ALA A 102 4.28 6.29 15.24
N PRO A 103 4.40 7.34 16.08
CA PRO A 103 4.00 7.28 17.49
C PRO A 103 2.56 6.85 17.73
N LEU A 104 1.62 7.25 16.88
CA LEU A 104 0.22 6.80 16.98
C LEU A 104 0.09 5.29 16.75
N PHE A 105 0.89 4.74 15.85
CA PHE A 105 0.83 3.34 15.49
C PHE A 105 1.54 2.44 16.51
N TYR A 106 2.77 2.81 16.90
CA TYR A 106 3.61 2.01 17.81
C TYR A 106 3.41 2.36 19.29
N GLY A 107 2.74 3.46 19.59
CA GLY A 107 2.75 4.08 20.90
C GLY A 107 4.01 4.88 21.15
N SER A 108 4.04 5.62 22.25
CA SER A 108 5.21 6.39 22.68
C SER A 108 5.28 6.44 24.21
N ARG A 109 6.30 5.81 24.78
CA ARG A 109 6.54 5.87 26.23
C ARG A 109 6.84 7.30 26.70
N LYS A 110 7.59 8.06 25.89
CA LYS A 110 7.96 9.46 26.22
C LYS A 110 6.73 10.36 26.38
N ASN A 111 5.68 10.12 25.61
CA ASN A 111 4.45 10.92 25.61
C ASN A 111 3.27 10.21 26.27
N SER A 112 3.49 9.10 26.97
CA SER A 112 2.45 8.27 27.58
C SER A 112 1.31 7.92 26.61
N LEU A 113 1.66 7.73 25.33
CA LEU A 113 0.72 7.47 24.25
C LEU A 113 0.62 5.96 24.01
N ALA A 114 -0.56 5.39 24.25
CA ALA A 114 -0.85 4.01 23.90
C ALA A 114 -1.06 3.86 22.39
N ALA A 115 -0.65 2.70 21.84
CA ALA A 115 -0.82 2.39 20.42
C ALA A 115 -2.28 2.44 19.98
N ARG A 116 -2.51 2.91 18.76
CA ARG A 116 -3.81 2.94 18.10
C ARG A 116 -3.92 1.81 17.08
N LYS A 117 -5.16 1.45 16.72
CA LYS A 117 -5.42 0.44 15.70
C LYS A 117 -4.87 0.86 14.33
N ASN A 118 -4.33 -0.10 13.58
CA ASN A 118 -3.74 0.16 12.28
C ASN A 118 -4.79 0.28 11.16
N TYR A 119 -5.27 1.49 10.96
CA TYR A 119 -6.24 1.81 9.92
C TYR A 119 -5.74 1.55 8.49
N MET A 120 -4.42 1.54 8.25
CA MET A 120 -3.85 1.28 6.92
C MET A 120 -3.92 -0.20 6.57
N VAL A 121 -3.59 -1.08 7.51
CA VAL A 121 -3.69 -2.53 7.32
C VAL A 121 -5.14 -2.94 7.14
N ASP A 122 -6.03 -2.48 8.01
CA ASP A 122 -7.45 -2.81 7.94
C ASP A 122 -8.10 -2.30 6.63
N ALA A 123 -7.72 -1.11 6.16
CA ALA A 123 -8.17 -0.60 4.88
C ALA A 123 -7.67 -1.45 3.70
N LEU A 124 -6.42 -1.93 3.76
CA LEU A 124 -5.86 -2.82 2.76
C LEU A 124 -6.61 -4.16 2.73
N GLU A 125 -6.81 -4.79 3.90
CA GLU A 125 -7.50 -6.07 3.99
C GLU A 125 -8.97 -5.96 3.50
N GLU A 126 -9.68 -4.89 3.87
CA GLU A 126 -11.05 -4.63 3.40
C GLU A 126 -11.14 -4.55 1.87
N LYS A 127 -10.15 -3.93 1.22
CA LYS A 127 -10.16 -3.67 -0.22
C LYS A 127 -9.33 -4.65 -1.05
N ARG A 128 -8.68 -5.60 -0.42
CA ARG A 128 -7.72 -6.52 -1.06
C ARG A 128 -8.34 -7.30 -2.22
N GLU A 129 -9.42 -8.02 -1.95
CA GLU A 129 -10.00 -8.90 -2.98
C GLU A 129 -10.66 -8.14 -4.15
N PRO A 130 -11.48 -7.10 -3.93
CA PRO A 130 -11.99 -6.29 -5.03
C PRO A 130 -10.90 -5.68 -5.90
N ILE A 131 -9.82 -5.19 -5.29
CA ILE A 131 -8.70 -4.57 -6.01
C ILE A 131 -7.92 -5.62 -6.81
N ARG A 132 -7.68 -6.80 -6.24
CA ARG A 132 -7.04 -7.92 -6.97
C ARG A 132 -7.85 -8.33 -8.18
N GLY A 133 -9.16 -8.48 -8.05
CA GLY A 133 -10.05 -8.79 -9.17
C GLY A 133 -9.97 -7.73 -10.27
N TYR A 134 -10.04 -6.48 -9.90
CA TYR A 134 -9.93 -5.36 -10.83
C TYR A 134 -8.57 -5.31 -11.53
N ILE A 135 -7.46 -5.43 -10.80
CA ILE A 135 -6.12 -5.43 -11.40
C ILE A 135 -5.94 -6.62 -12.35
N ARG A 136 -6.45 -7.81 -12.01
CA ARG A 136 -6.40 -8.98 -12.90
C ARG A 136 -7.15 -8.76 -14.21
N SER A 137 -8.34 -8.16 -14.17
CA SER A 137 -9.11 -7.87 -15.38
C SER A 137 -8.40 -6.84 -16.27
N GLU A 138 -7.82 -5.80 -15.68
CA GLU A 138 -7.07 -4.80 -16.43
C GLU A 138 -5.74 -5.35 -16.99
N LEU A 139 -5.08 -6.27 -16.28
CA LEU A 139 -3.93 -7.01 -16.78
C LEU A 139 -4.27 -7.83 -18.02
N ALA A 140 -5.39 -8.56 -17.98
CA ALA A 140 -5.83 -9.36 -19.13
C ALA A 140 -6.04 -8.47 -20.36
N ASN A 141 -6.63 -7.29 -20.19
CA ASN A 141 -6.84 -6.32 -21.25
C ASN A 141 -5.52 -5.67 -21.74
N ALA A 142 -4.56 -5.46 -20.83
CA ALA A 142 -3.27 -4.84 -21.15
C ALA A 142 -2.31 -5.78 -21.90
N LEU A 143 -2.49 -7.08 -21.77
CA LEU A 143 -1.65 -8.13 -22.38
C LEU A 143 -2.18 -8.59 -23.76
N VAL A 144 -3.16 -7.91 -24.35
CA VAL A 144 -3.65 -8.24 -25.70
C VAL A 144 -2.49 -8.09 -26.69
N PRO A 145 -2.16 -9.15 -27.46
CA PRO A 145 -1.16 -9.06 -28.52
C PRO A 145 -1.54 -7.99 -29.53
N ARG A 146 -0.58 -7.11 -29.82
CA ARG A 146 -0.74 -6.12 -30.92
C ARG A 146 -0.24 -6.71 -32.22
#